data_0b4c8585b3ec4437e30351f99a38dc85
#
_entry.id   0b4c8585b3ec4437e30351f99a38dc85
#
_cell.length_a   1.000
_cell.length_b   1.000
_cell.length_c   1.000
_cell.angle_alpha   90.00
_cell.angle_beta   90.00
_cell.angle_gamma   90.00
#
_symmetry.space_group_name_H-M   'P 1'
#
loop_
_entity.id
_entity.type
_entity.pdbx_description
1 polymer ?
#
loop_
_entity_poly.entity_id
_entity_poly.type
_entity_poly.pdbx_seq_one_letter_code
_entity_poly.pdbx_strand_id
1 'polypeptide(L)'
;MSLLNFFSDARGIEANRKRDRIEAVIDQCNIQTVMSKPIGKLSRGFRQRVGMANVLLHEPDVLVMDEPTAGLDPNQVLEVRKTIKGLGKTILLSTHILQEVPQVADRILLINQGRLIFEGSPDQLQEEQSLDSWFNRQTETAA
;
A
#
# COMPACT_ATOMS: atom_id res chain seq x y z
N MET A 1 13.04 -22.24 7.45
CA MET A 1 13.59 -21.03 6.78
C MET A 1 12.48 -20.00 6.73
N SER A 2 12.68 -18.75 7.18
CA SER A 2 11.62 -17.75 7.11
C SER A 2 11.46 -17.25 5.67
N LEU A 3 10.24 -16.81 5.31
CA LEU A 3 9.93 -16.27 3.98
C LEU A 3 10.89 -15.13 3.59
N LEU A 4 11.15 -14.21 4.51
CA LEU A 4 12.06 -13.07 4.28
C LEU A 4 13.50 -13.51 4.03
N ASN A 5 13.97 -14.55 4.73
CA ASN A 5 15.31 -15.11 4.45
C ASN A 5 15.39 -15.68 3.04
N PHE A 6 14.39 -16.44 2.62
CA PHE A 6 14.34 -17.02 1.27
C PHE A 6 14.39 -15.91 0.20
N PHE A 7 13.56 -14.87 0.32
CA PHE A 7 13.53 -13.79 -0.66
C PHE A 7 14.77 -12.89 -0.63
N SER A 8 15.41 -12.74 0.54
CA SER A 8 16.69 -12.04 0.63
C SER A 8 17.78 -12.75 -0.18
N ASP A 9 17.83 -14.09 -0.06
CA ASP A 9 18.78 -14.90 -0.84
C ASP A 9 18.45 -14.87 -2.33
N ALA A 10 17.17 -15.03 -2.69
CA ALA A 10 16.73 -15.02 -4.08
C ALA A 10 16.97 -13.67 -4.79
N ARG A 11 17.04 -12.56 -4.03
CA ARG A 11 17.35 -11.21 -4.54
C ARG A 11 18.83 -10.83 -4.45
N GLY A 12 19.69 -11.73 -4.00
CA GLY A 12 21.13 -11.52 -3.92
C GLY A 12 21.53 -10.49 -2.88
N ILE A 13 20.74 -10.31 -1.80
CA ILE A 13 21.12 -9.41 -0.72
C ILE A 13 22.35 -10.00 -0.02
N GLU A 14 23.41 -9.21 0.06
CA GLU A 14 24.67 -9.62 0.68
C GLU A 14 24.49 -10.08 2.11
N ALA A 15 25.18 -11.14 2.48
CA ALA A 15 25.04 -11.82 3.78
C ALA A 15 25.27 -10.86 4.98
N ASN A 16 26.19 -9.92 4.86
CA ASN A 16 26.51 -8.89 5.87
C ASN A 16 25.35 -7.89 6.07
N ARG A 17 24.54 -7.61 5.04
CA ARG A 17 23.40 -6.68 5.08
C ARG A 17 22.06 -7.37 5.35
N LYS A 18 21.99 -8.68 5.10
CA LYS A 18 20.74 -9.45 5.11
C LYS A 18 19.98 -9.35 6.43
N ARG A 19 20.68 -9.50 7.55
CA ARG A 19 20.09 -9.45 8.88
C ARG A 19 19.47 -8.07 9.14
N ASP A 20 20.23 -7.01 8.94
CA ASP A 20 19.79 -5.64 9.19
C ASP A 20 18.60 -5.26 8.29
N ARG A 21 18.62 -5.71 7.01
CA ARG A 21 17.51 -5.51 6.09
C ARG A 21 16.23 -6.20 6.53
N ILE A 22 16.34 -7.45 6.99
CA ILE A 22 15.19 -8.21 7.48
C ILE A 22 14.61 -7.55 8.75
N GLU A 23 15.46 -7.16 9.70
CA GLU A 23 15.03 -6.47 10.91
C GLU A 23 14.32 -5.15 10.56
N ALA A 24 14.91 -4.33 9.68
CA ALA A 24 14.32 -3.08 9.24
C ALA A 24 12.92 -3.25 8.62
N VAL A 25 12.72 -4.20 7.71
CA VAL A 25 11.39 -4.38 7.08
C VAL A 25 10.36 -4.99 8.03
N ILE A 26 10.79 -5.81 8.99
CA ILE A 26 9.91 -6.31 10.06
C ILE A 26 9.36 -5.14 10.88
N ASP A 27 10.22 -4.19 11.25
CA ASP A 27 9.83 -3.02 12.03
C ASP A 27 8.96 -2.05 11.20
N GLN A 28 9.38 -1.73 9.99
CA GLN A 28 8.63 -0.85 9.07
C GLN A 28 7.20 -1.36 8.80
N CYS A 29 7.04 -2.68 8.66
CA CYS A 29 5.75 -3.29 8.37
C CYS A 29 4.98 -3.74 9.62
N ASN A 30 5.53 -3.54 10.83
CA ASN A 30 4.93 -3.91 12.11
C ASN A 30 4.43 -5.38 12.11
N ILE A 31 5.34 -6.32 11.79
CA ILE A 31 5.04 -7.76 11.67
C ILE A 31 5.75 -8.64 12.69
N GLN A 32 6.43 -8.05 13.68
CA GLN A 32 7.21 -8.77 14.71
C GLN A 32 6.41 -9.90 15.38
N THR A 33 5.14 -9.63 15.71
CA THR A 33 4.28 -10.56 16.46
C THR A 33 3.86 -11.80 15.69
N VAL A 34 4.10 -11.81 14.39
CA VAL A 34 3.66 -12.91 13.50
C VAL A 34 4.81 -13.67 12.82
N MET A 35 6.06 -13.30 13.09
CA MET A 35 7.23 -13.88 12.43
C MET A 35 7.39 -15.39 12.64
N SER A 36 6.87 -15.92 13.75
CA SER A 36 6.89 -17.36 14.07
C SER A 36 5.71 -18.14 13.47
N LYS A 37 4.71 -17.45 12.89
CA LYS A 37 3.48 -18.07 12.39
C LYS A 37 3.59 -18.41 10.90
N PRO A 38 3.04 -19.54 10.46
CA PRO A 38 2.90 -19.84 9.04
C PRO A 38 2.04 -18.77 8.35
N ILE A 39 2.42 -18.33 7.13
CA ILE A 39 1.74 -17.26 6.41
C ILE A 39 0.24 -17.56 6.15
N GLY A 40 -0.09 -18.85 5.92
CA GLY A 40 -1.48 -19.28 5.72
C GLY A 40 -2.38 -19.13 6.96
N LYS A 41 -1.79 -18.97 8.17
CA LYS A 41 -2.53 -18.74 9.43
C LYS A 41 -2.63 -17.25 9.80
N LEU A 42 -2.07 -16.37 8.99
CA LEU A 42 -2.14 -14.92 9.21
C LEU A 42 -3.48 -14.35 8.74
N SER A 43 -3.95 -13.30 9.41
CA SER A 43 -5.05 -12.48 8.89
C SER A 43 -4.66 -11.87 7.54
N ARG A 44 -5.66 -11.42 6.77
CA ARG A 44 -5.43 -10.80 5.47
C ARG A 44 -4.52 -9.55 5.60
N GLY A 45 -4.76 -8.71 6.62
CA GLY A 45 -3.94 -7.53 6.88
C GLY A 45 -2.48 -7.87 7.23
N PHE A 46 -2.23 -8.93 8.00
CA PHE A 46 -0.87 -9.39 8.25
C PHE A 46 -0.22 -9.96 7.00
N ARG A 47 -0.94 -10.72 6.17
CA ARG A 47 -0.40 -11.19 4.88
C ARG A 47 -0.02 -10.03 3.96
N GLN A 48 -0.84 -8.97 3.92
CA GLN A 48 -0.55 -7.75 3.14
C GLN A 48 0.75 -7.09 3.63
N ARG A 49 0.90 -6.89 4.94
CA ARG A 49 2.12 -6.29 5.52
C ARG A 49 3.36 -7.17 5.33
N VAL A 50 3.24 -8.48 5.41
CA VAL A 50 4.34 -9.40 5.07
C VAL A 50 4.70 -9.31 3.58
N GLY A 51 3.71 -9.15 2.70
CA GLY A 51 3.93 -8.89 1.28
C GLY A 51 4.72 -7.60 1.05
N MET A 52 4.33 -6.50 1.73
CA MET A 52 5.07 -5.23 1.68
C MET A 52 6.51 -5.38 2.19
N ALA A 53 6.70 -6.05 3.34
CA ALA A 53 8.03 -6.31 3.89
C ALA A 53 8.92 -7.06 2.88
N ASN A 54 8.35 -8.05 2.17
CA ASN A 54 9.06 -8.76 1.14
C ASN A 54 9.51 -7.84 -0.01
N VAL A 55 8.64 -6.95 -0.49
CA VAL A 55 8.98 -6.01 -1.57
C VAL A 55 10.03 -4.98 -1.10
N LEU A 56 9.97 -4.55 0.16
CA LEU A 56 10.89 -3.57 0.73
C LEU A 56 12.31 -4.09 1.00
N LEU A 57 12.53 -5.40 0.98
CA LEU A 57 13.84 -6.00 1.26
C LEU A 57 14.98 -5.42 0.41
N HIS A 58 14.72 -5.12 -0.86
CA HIS A 58 15.72 -4.60 -1.81
C HIS A 58 15.73 -3.07 -1.93
N GLU A 59 15.09 -2.37 -1.01
CA GLU A 59 15.09 -0.89 -0.91
C GLU A 59 14.63 -0.15 -2.18
N PRO A 60 13.49 -0.51 -2.77
CA PRO A 60 13.04 0.17 -3.98
C PRO A 60 12.78 1.66 -3.71
N ASP A 61 13.07 2.52 -4.69
CA ASP A 61 12.72 3.95 -4.62
C ASP A 61 11.24 4.20 -4.87
N VAL A 62 10.62 3.35 -5.68
CA VAL A 62 9.21 3.43 -6.06
C VAL A 62 8.51 2.11 -5.77
N LEU A 63 7.33 2.20 -5.16
CA LEU A 63 6.44 1.07 -4.90
C LEU A 63 5.16 1.22 -5.73
N VAL A 64 4.71 0.12 -6.32
CA VAL A 64 3.40 0.04 -6.96
C VAL A 64 2.53 -0.92 -6.14
N MET A 65 1.38 -0.43 -5.70
CA MET A 65 0.44 -1.19 -4.86
C MET A 65 -0.93 -1.17 -5.51
N ASP A 66 -1.46 -2.36 -5.79
CA ASP A 66 -2.79 -2.53 -6.32
C ASP A 66 -3.75 -2.94 -5.19
N GLU A 67 -4.75 -2.11 -4.93
CA GLU A 67 -5.81 -2.33 -3.93
C GLU A 67 -5.29 -2.81 -2.56
N PRO A 68 -4.32 -2.15 -1.90
CA PRO A 68 -3.65 -2.70 -0.72
C PRO A 68 -4.56 -2.86 0.50
N THR A 69 -5.71 -2.22 0.52
CA THR A 69 -6.69 -2.26 1.62
C THR A 69 -7.94 -3.06 1.31
N ALA A 70 -8.08 -3.56 0.08
CA ALA A 70 -9.28 -4.27 -0.36
C ALA A 70 -9.60 -5.51 0.50
N GLY A 71 -10.84 -5.57 1.02
CA GLY A 71 -11.35 -6.69 1.81
C GLY A 71 -10.68 -6.85 3.19
N LEU A 72 -10.11 -5.78 3.73
CA LEU A 72 -9.67 -5.67 5.11
C LEU A 72 -10.79 -5.10 5.99
N ASP A 73 -10.80 -5.47 7.27
CA ASP A 73 -11.63 -4.79 8.25
C ASP A 73 -11.08 -3.38 8.57
N PRO A 74 -11.90 -2.48 9.15
CA PRO A 74 -11.50 -1.10 9.40
C PRO A 74 -10.20 -0.94 10.21
N ASN A 75 -9.96 -1.81 11.19
CA ASN A 75 -8.73 -1.74 12.00
C ASN A 75 -7.50 -2.15 11.17
N GLN A 76 -7.64 -3.18 10.35
CA GLN A 76 -6.57 -3.62 9.44
C GLN A 76 -6.27 -2.56 8.37
N VAL A 77 -7.30 -1.89 7.85
CA VAL A 77 -7.13 -0.75 6.92
C VAL A 77 -6.28 0.34 7.56
N LEU A 78 -6.61 0.75 8.80
CA LEU A 78 -5.83 1.76 9.52
C LEU A 78 -4.36 1.37 9.69
N GLU A 79 -4.09 0.10 10.03
CA GLU A 79 -2.72 -0.40 10.21
C GLU A 79 -1.93 -0.42 8.87
N VAL A 80 -2.56 -0.85 7.79
CA VAL A 80 -1.94 -0.84 6.46
C VAL A 80 -1.64 0.60 6.01
N ARG A 81 -2.58 1.54 6.20
CA ARG A 81 -2.37 2.96 5.88
C ARG A 81 -1.23 3.58 6.68
N LYS A 82 -1.16 3.32 7.99
CA LYS A 82 -0.03 3.77 8.83
C LYS A 82 1.29 3.24 8.30
N THR A 83 1.33 1.96 7.92
CA THR A 83 2.52 1.36 7.33
C THR A 83 2.89 2.10 6.04
N ILE A 84 1.97 2.26 5.09
CA ILE A 84 2.20 2.94 3.81
C ILE A 84 2.76 4.36 4.03
N LYS A 85 2.15 5.17 4.88
CA LYS A 85 2.61 6.53 5.20
C LYS A 85 3.99 6.56 5.85
N GLY A 86 4.29 5.57 6.68
CA GLY A 86 5.58 5.47 7.39
C GLY A 86 6.75 5.02 6.51
N LEU A 87 6.52 4.56 5.27
CA LEU A 87 7.59 4.05 4.40
C LEU A 87 8.54 5.13 3.89
N GLY A 88 8.09 6.39 3.79
CA GLY A 88 8.90 7.49 3.24
C GLY A 88 9.40 7.26 1.81
N LYS A 89 8.59 6.58 0.99
CA LYS A 89 8.90 6.20 -0.39
C LYS A 89 7.92 6.85 -1.38
N THR A 90 8.30 6.91 -2.64
CA THR A 90 7.35 7.22 -3.72
C THR A 90 6.45 6.02 -3.94
N ILE A 91 5.13 6.22 -3.80
CA ILE A 91 4.16 5.12 -3.88
C ILE A 91 3.10 5.45 -4.93
N LEU A 92 2.94 4.58 -5.91
CA LEU A 92 1.80 4.56 -6.81
C LEU A 92 0.80 3.53 -6.28
N LEU A 93 -0.36 3.99 -5.84
CA LEU A 93 -1.38 3.16 -5.22
C LEU A 93 -2.67 3.23 -6.04
N SER A 94 -3.24 2.07 -6.41
CA SER A 94 -4.59 2.01 -6.95
C SER A 94 -5.59 1.73 -5.83
N THR A 95 -6.77 2.35 -5.91
CA THR A 95 -7.93 2.02 -5.06
C THR A 95 -9.22 2.45 -5.74
N HIS A 96 -10.29 1.71 -5.49
CA HIS A 96 -11.66 2.10 -5.86
C HIS A 96 -12.43 2.70 -4.66
N ILE A 97 -11.81 2.77 -3.48
CA ILE A 97 -12.43 3.27 -2.25
C ILE A 97 -12.10 4.77 -2.12
N LEU A 98 -12.95 5.61 -2.69
CA LEU A 98 -12.74 7.07 -2.75
C LEU A 98 -12.50 7.71 -1.37
N GLN A 99 -13.17 7.22 -0.34
CA GLN A 99 -13.04 7.72 1.04
C GLN A 99 -11.64 7.49 1.64
N GLU A 100 -10.86 6.58 1.08
CA GLU A 100 -9.48 6.32 1.53
C GLU A 100 -8.47 7.29 0.95
N VAL A 101 -8.77 7.82 -0.23
CA VAL A 101 -7.83 8.63 -1.03
C VAL A 101 -7.29 9.84 -0.26
N PRO A 102 -8.11 10.71 0.38
CA PRO A 102 -7.59 11.87 1.11
C PRO A 102 -6.70 11.51 2.31
N GLN A 103 -6.79 10.26 2.77
CA GLN A 103 -6.06 9.80 3.96
C GLN A 103 -4.66 9.25 3.65
N VAL A 104 -4.38 8.93 2.38
CA VAL A 104 -3.12 8.27 1.99
C VAL A 104 -2.39 8.96 0.84
N ALA A 105 -3.09 9.73 0.01
CA ALA A 105 -2.55 10.31 -1.22
C ALA A 105 -2.13 11.78 -1.03
N ASP A 106 -1.00 12.15 -1.63
CA ASP A 106 -0.58 13.54 -1.81
C ASP A 106 -1.05 14.08 -3.18
N ARG A 107 -1.21 13.18 -4.16
CA ARG A 107 -1.65 13.47 -5.53
C ARG A 107 -2.59 12.36 -6.01
N ILE A 108 -3.61 12.76 -6.75
CA ILE A 108 -4.66 11.88 -7.26
C ILE A 108 -4.67 11.91 -8.78
N LEU A 109 -4.75 10.73 -9.37
CA LEU A 109 -5.01 10.51 -10.78
C LEU A 109 -6.31 9.73 -10.89
N LEU A 110 -7.35 10.32 -11.46
CA LEU A 110 -8.62 9.63 -11.67
C LEU A 110 -8.74 9.19 -13.11
N ILE A 111 -8.92 7.88 -13.28
CA ILE A 111 -9.02 7.25 -14.60
C ILE A 111 -10.42 6.68 -14.78
N ASN A 112 -11.08 7.01 -15.89
CA ASN A 112 -12.33 6.40 -16.31
C ASN A 112 -12.25 6.00 -17.78
N GLN A 113 -12.67 4.78 -18.11
CA GLN A 113 -12.66 4.22 -19.47
C GLN A 113 -11.32 4.42 -20.22
N GLY A 114 -10.19 4.26 -19.50
CA GLY A 114 -8.84 4.42 -20.05
C GLY A 114 -8.40 5.87 -20.26
N ARG A 115 -9.16 6.86 -19.81
CA ARG A 115 -8.84 8.30 -19.90
C ARG A 115 -8.58 8.88 -18.53
N LEU A 116 -7.56 9.73 -18.43
CA LEU A 116 -7.32 10.56 -17.24
C LEU A 116 -8.36 11.69 -17.23
N ILE A 117 -9.25 11.69 -16.24
CA ILE A 117 -10.33 12.66 -16.11
C ILE A 117 -10.08 13.71 -15.02
N PHE A 118 -9.15 13.42 -14.11
CA PHE A 118 -8.71 14.38 -13.09
C PHE A 118 -7.27 14.08 -12.67
N GLU A 119 -6.54 15.16 -12.39
CA GLU A 119 -5.23 15.13 -11.75
C GLU A 119 -5.12 16.32 -10.79
N GLY A 120 -4.81 16.06 -9.52
CA GLY A 120 -4.72 17.12 -8.50
C GLY A 120 -4.42 16.60 -7.09
N SER A 121 -4.51 17.49 -6.11
CA SER A 121 -4.41 17.15 -4.68
C SER A 121 -5.77 16.71 -4.11
N PRO A 122 -5.75 15.98 -2.97
CA PRO A 122 -6.99 15.65 -2.25
C PRO A 122 -7.83 16.87 -1.87
N ASP A 123 -7.19 18.00 -1.54
CA ASP A 123 -7.89 19.22 -1.12
C ASP A 123 -8.73 19.83 -2.25
N GLN A 124 -8.25 19.75 -3.50
CA GLN A 124 -8.99 20.19 -4.67
C GLN A 124 -10.29 19.39 -4.91
N LEU A 125 -10.34 18.14 -4.43
CA LEU A 125 -11.56 17.32 -4.48
C LEU A 125 -12.51 17.58 -3.32
N GLN A 126 -12.02 18.07 -2.17
CA GLN A 126 -12.85 18.34 -1.00
C GLN A 126 -13.69 19.63 -1.14
N GLU A 127 -13.33 20.53 -2.04
CA GLU A 127 -14.12 21.73 -2.37
C GLU A 127 -15.44 21.36 -3.06
N GLU A 128 -15.57 20.18 -3.60
CA GLU A 128 -16.81 19.61 -4.14
C GLU A 128 -17.58 18.87 -3.04
N GLN A 129 -18.89 18.97 -2.99
CA GLN A 129 -19.79 18.55 -1.89
C GLN A 129 -19.66 17.10 -1.41
N SER A 130 -19.15 16.18 -2.22
CA SER A 130 -18.61 14.87 -1.84
C SER A 130 -17.83 14.25 -3.00
N LEU A 131 -16.75 13.49 -2.67
CA LEU A 131 -15.97 12.74 -3.64
C LEU A 131 -16.82 11.79 -4.49
N ASP A 132 -17.79 11.11 -3.86
CA ASP A 132 -18.69 10.17 -4.54
C ASP A 132 -19.59 10.89 -5.55
N SER A 133 -20.18 12.05 -5.17
CA SER A 133 -21.03 12.84 -6.05
C SER A 133 -20.26 13.44 -7.22
N TRP A 134 -19.04 13.89 -6.95
CA TRP A 134 -18.17 14.43 -7.99
C TRP A 134 -17.74 13.32 -8.97
N PHE A 135 -17.32 12.15 -8.45
CA PHE A 135 -16.94 10.99 -9.25
C PHE A 135 -18.09 10.54 -10.17
N ASN A 136 -19.30 10.40 -9.63
CA ASN A 136 -20.48 10.01 -10.39
C ASN A 136 -20.77 10.99 -11.52
N ARG A 137 -20.73 12.30 -11.26
CA ARG A 137 -20.93 13.32 -12.32
C ARG A 137 -19.90 13.21 -13.44
N GLN A 138 -18.61 13.00 -13.10
CA GLN A 138 -17.54 12.87 -14.10
C GLN A 138 -17.64 11.56 -14.89
N THR A 139 -18.19 10.51 -14.29
CA THR A 139 -18.34 9.21 -14.95
C THR A 139 -19.62 9.10 -15.79
N GLU A 140 -20.72 9.76 -15.39
CA GLU A 140 -21.96 9.83 -16.15
C GLU A 140 -21.86 10.70 -17.41
N THR A 141 -21.07 11.78 -17.36
CA THR A 141 -20.90 12.70 -18.51
C THR A 141 -19.98 12.11 -19.59
N ALA A 142 -19.27 11.04 -19.32
CA ALA A 142 -18.33 10.37 -20.25
C ALA A 142 -18.93 9.18 -21.00
N ALA A 143 -20.24 8.88 -20.81
CA ALA A 143 -20.99 7.85 -21.54
C ALA A 143 -21.80 8.49 -22.67
#